data_733f6df8f9722f433ca314e2e2895778
#
_entry.id   733f6df8f9722f433ca314e2e2895778
#
_cell.length_a   1.000
_cell.length_b   1.000
_cell.length_c   1.000
_cell.angle_alpha   90.00
_cell.angle_beta   90.00
_cell.angle_gamma   90.00
#
_symmetry.space_group_name_H-M   'P 1'
#
loop_
_entity.id
_entity.type
_entity.pdbx_description
1 polymer ?
#
loop_
_entity_poly.entity_id
_entity_poly.type
_entity_poly.pdbx_seq_one_letter_code
_entity_poly.pdbx_strand_id
1 'polypeptide(L)'
;PAPGTFPGDFTHSEARAVMSIKSDRWIRRMAREHAMIEPFEDRQVRRTDAHGRQVISYGVSSYGYDMRVAPEFKIFTNALSAIVDPKAFDAKSFVEFEGESCIVPPNSFALARSIEYFRIPRNVLTICVGKSTYARCGIITNVTPFEPEWEGFVTLEISNTTPLPARVYANEGIC
;
A
#
# COMPACT_ATOMS: atom_id res chain seq x y z
N PRO A 1 17.24 -59.52 14.81
CA PRO A 1 16.08 -58.65 14.66
C PRO A 1 16.25 -57.79 13.46
N ALA A 2 15.34 -57.91 12.48
CA ALA A 2 15.31 -57.16 11.27
C ALA A 2 14.81 -55.73 11.50
N PRO A 3 15.24 -54.71 10.73
CA PRO A 3 14.72 -53.35 10.86
C PRO A 3 13.30 -53.26 10.28
N GLY A 4 12.42 -52.65 11.04
CA GLY A 4 11.03 -52.47 10.66
C GLY A 4 10.83 -51.54 9.47
N THR A 5 10.04 -51.99 8.53
CA THR A 5 9.47 -51.25 7.42
C THR A 5 8.42 -50.29 7.95
N PHE A 6 8.58 -48.99 7.69
CA PHE A 6 7.53 -47.99 7.90
C PHE A 6 6.52 -48.06 6.74
N PRO A 7 5.22 -48.24 7.01
CA PRO A 7 4.21 -48.11 5.99
C PRO A 7 3.79 -46.65 5.86
N GLY A 8 3.91 -46.11 4.67
CA GLY A 8 3.42 -44.77 4.40
C GLY A 8 3.78 -44.30 3.00
N ASP A 9 3.26 -44.99 1.97
CA ASP A 9 3.16 -44.38 0.64
C ASP A 9 2.24 -43.15 0.73
N PHE A 10 2.85 -41.98 0.91
CA PHE A 10 2.16 -40.73 0.61
C PHE A 10 2.08 -40.61 -0.92
N THR A 11 0.91 -40.90 -1.45
CA THR A 11 0.58 -40.58 -2.82
C THR A 11 0.65 -39.07 -3.03
N HIS A 12 1.74 -38.58 -3.58
CA HIS A 12 1.92 -37.20 -4.01
C HIS A 12 1.00 -36.89 -5.20
N SER A 13 -0.24 -36.55 -4.92
CA SER A 13 -1.18 -35.90 -5.85
C SER A 13 -1.71 -34.58 -5.28
N GLU A 14 -0.90 -33.87 -4.53
CA GLU A 14 -1.14 -32.43 -4.33
C GLU A 14 -0.39 -31.68 -5.43
N ALA A 15 -1.15 -31.14 -6.38
CA ALA A 15 -0.62 -30.20 -7.34
C ALA A 15 0.16 -29.13 -6.55
N ARG A 16 1.48 -29.11 -6.67
CA ARG A 16 2.36 -28.11 -6.07
C ARG A 16 1.79 -26.75 -6.41
N ALA A 17 1.17 -26.08 -5.45
CA ALA A 17 0.80 -24.69 -5.60
C ALA A 17 2.09 -23.91 -5.86
N VAL A 18 2.34 -23.55 -7.12
CA VAL A 18 3.50 -22.75 -7.49
C VAL A 18 3.28 -21.36 -6.90
N MET A 19 3.92 -21.11 -5.77
CA MET A 19 3.95 -19.75 -5.20
C MET A 19 4.74 -18.86 -6.16
N SER A 20 4.10 -17.83 -6.71
CA SER A 20 4.69 -16.96 -7.70
C SER A 20 4.18 -15.53 -7.56
N ILE A 21 5.02 -14.56 -7.93
CA ILE A 21 4.59 -13.18 -8.14
C ILE A 21 3.56 -13.15 -9.26
N LYS A 22 2.44 -12.47 -9.02
CA LYS A 22 1.32 -12.41 -9.97
C LYS A 22 1.57 -11.36 -11.04
N SER A 23 1.34 -11.74 -12.32
CA SER A 23 1.50 -10.83 -13.44
C SER A 23 0.32 -9.87 -13.58
N ASP A 24 0.51 -8.83 -14.40
CA ASP A 24 -0.53 -7.88 -14.80
C ASP A 24 -1.80 -8.55 -15.36
N ARG A 25 -1.66 -9.63 -16.15
CA ARG A 25 -2.80 -10.40 -16.68
C ARG A 25 -3.63 -11.02 -15.56
N TRP A 26 -2.96 -11.55 -14.55
CA TRP A 26 -3.63 -12.14 -13.40
C TRP A 26 -4.33 -11.04 -12.58
N ILE A 27 -3.65 -9.91 -12.33
CA ILE A 27 -4.20 -8.77 -11.57
C ILE A 27 -5.44 -8.22 -12.28
N ARG A 28 -5.38 -7.99 -13.60
CA ARG A 28 -6.54 -7.52 -14.39
C ARG A 28 -7.72 -8.49 -14.32
N ARG A 29 -7.46 -9.78 -14.41
CA ARG A 29 -8.52 -10.79 -14.29
C ARG A 29 -9.17 -10.74 -12.92
N MET A 30 -8.39 -10.75 -11.85
CA MET A 30 -8.92 -10.72 -10.49
C MET A 30 -9.67 -9.41 -10.17
N ALA A 31 -9.19 -8.28 -10.65
CA ALA A 31 -9.88 -7.01 -10.49
C ALA A 31 -11.23 -6.99 -11.21
N ARG A 32 -11.32 -7.52 -12.44
CA ARG A 32 -12.54 -7.50 -13.25
C ARG A 32 -13.57 -8.56 -12.83
N GLU A 33 -13.12 -9.77 -12.53
CA GLU A 33 -14.00 -10.91 -12.23
C GLU A 33 -14.39 -11.00 -10.75
N HIS A 34 -13.54 -10.47 -9.85
CA HIS A 34 -13.70 -10.61 -8.41
C HIS A 34 -13.63 -9.28 -7.65
N ALA A 35 -13.62 -8.16 -8.35
CA ALA A 35 -13.52 -6.82 -7.74
C ALA A 35 -12.37 -6.70 -6.72
N MET A 36 -11.22 -7.34 -7.00
CA MET A 36 -10.08 -7.37 -6.08
C MET A 36 -9.54 -5.98 -5.77
N ILE A 37 -9.67 -5.04 -6.71
CA ILE A 37 -9.25 -3.63 -6.59
C ILE A 37 -10.34 -2.75 -7.16
N GLU A 38 -10.86 -1.78 -6.39
CA GLU A 38 -11.89 -0.83 -6.82
C GLU A 38 -11.63 0.58 -6.28
N PRO A 39 -11.64 1.65 -7.13
CA PRO A 39 -11.72 1.59 -8.59
C PRO A 39 -10.42 1.06 -9.21
N PHE A 40 -10.50 0.32 -10.31
CA PHE A 40 -9.38 -0.33 -10.96
C PHE A 40 -8.90 0.43 -12.20
N GLU A 41 -7.62 0.77 -12.23
CA GLU A 41 -6.93 1.32 -13.40
C GLU A 41 -6.14 0.21 -14.11
N ASP A 42 -6.59 -0.20 -15.28
CA ASP A 42 -6.10 -1.40 -15.97
C ASP A 42 -4.74 -1.23 -16.68
N ARG A 43 -4.14 -0.05 -16.57
CA ARG A 43 -2.82 0.31 -17.11
C ARG A 43 -2.17 1.41 -16.27
N GLN A 44 -0.88 1.60 -16.48
CA GLN A 44 -0.17 2.73 -15.88
C GLN A 44 -0.68 4.06 -16.45
N VAL A 45 -1.30 4.86 -15.61
CA VAL A 45 -1.71 6.22 -15.94
C VAL A 45 -0.48 7.13 -15.81
N ARG A 46 -0.14 7.79 -16.91
CA ARG A 46 0.93 8.79 -16.99
C ARG A 46 0.38 9.97 -17.78
N ARG A 47 0.09 11.04 -17.09
CA ARG A 47 -0.47 12.26 -17.68
C ARG A 47 0.16 13.49 -17.06
N THR A 48 -0.08 14.64 -17.65
CA THR A 48 0.26 15.94 -17.09
C THR A 48 -0.98 16.51 -16.40
N ASP A 49 -0.80 17.12 -15.23
CA ASP A 49 -1.86 17.82 -14.50
C ASP A 49 -2.22 19.16 -15.17
N ALA A 50 -3.24 19.83 -14.63
CA ALA A 50 -3.68 21.14 -15.14
C ALA A 50 -2.60 22.24 -15.05
N HIS A 51 -1.54 22.03 -14.28
CA HIS A 51 -0.41 22.94 -14.11
C HIS A 51 0.81 22.56 -14.94
N GLY A 52 0.69 21.61 -15.87
CA GLY A 52 1.80 21.14 -16.70
C GLY A 52 2.80 20.21 -16.00
N ARG A 53 2.51 19.72 -14.79
CA ARG A 53 3.40 18.83 -14.04
C ARG A 53 3.04 17.37 -14.33
N GLN A 54 4.06 16.51 -14.35
CA GLN A 54 3.86 15.06 -14.48
C GLN A 54 3.17 14.51 -13.24
N VAL A 55 2.01 13.90 -13.42
CA VAL A 55 1.32 13.14 -12.38
C VAL A 55 2.15 11.92 -11.98
N ILE A 56 2.30 11.67 -10.70
CA ILE A 56 2.97 10.47 -10.21
C ILE A 56 2.12 9.25 -10.59
N SER A 57 2.68 8.39 -11.43
CA SER A 57 1.96 7.33 -12.12
C SER A 57 1.29 6.36 -11.15
N TYR A 58 0.12 5.84 -11.56
CA TYR A 58 -0.66 4.86 -10.80
C TYR A 58 -1.33 3.85 -11.74
N GLY A 59 -1.94 2.81 -11.17
CA GLY A 59 -2.59 1.74 -11.92
C GLY A 59 -1.71 0.50 -12.09
N VAL A 60 -2.15 -0.44 -12.93
CA VAL A 60 -1.49 -1.74 -13.08
C VAL A 60 -0.12 -1.61 -13.74
N SER A 61 0.89 -2.24 -13.13
CA SER A 61 2.25 -2.40 -13.69
C SER A 61 2.44 -3.86 -14.14
N SER A 62 3.66 -4.25 -14.53
CA SER A 62 3.93 -5.61 -15.05
C SER A 62 3.69 -6.72 -14.02
N TYR A 63 3.97 -6.45 -12.74
CA TYR A 63 3.88 -7.41 -11.64
C TYR A 63 3.33 -6.80 -10.34
N GLY A 64 2.53 -5.76 -10.46
CA GLY A 64 1.96 -5.09 -9.31
C GLY A 64 0.91 -4.05 -9.71
N TYR A 65 0.48 -3.30 -8.71
CA TYR A 65 -0.46 -2.21 -8.85
C TYR A 65 0.03 -1.01 -8.04
N ASP A 66 0.20 0.13 -8.67
CA ASP A 66 0.53 1.38 -8.00
C ASP A 66 -0.77 2.02 -7.51
N MET A 67 -1.02 1.98 -6.20
CA MET A 67 -2.22 2.57 -5.60
C MET A 67 -2.07 4.07 -5.39
N ARG A 68 -3.21 4.77 -5.31
CA ARG A 68 -3.29 6.21 -5.10
C ARG A 68 -3.55 6.54 -3.64
N VAL A 69 -3.03 7.68 -3.19
CA VAL A 69 -3.40 8.25 -1.91
C VAL A 69 -4.65 9.14 -2.05
N ALA A 70 -5.59 9.00 -1.12
CA ALA A 70 -6.80 9.81 -1.04
C ALA A 70 -6.50 11.24 -0.55
N PRO A 71 -7.42 12.21 -0.75
CA PRO A 71 -7.20 13.61 -0.37
C PRO A 71 -7.29 13.88 1.13
N GLU A 72 -7.73 12.92 1.93
CA GLU A 72 -7.88 13.04 3.38
C GLU A 72 -6.59 12.56 4.09
N PHE A 73 -6.02 13.43 4.90
CA PHE A 73 -4.79 13.19 5.64
C PHE A 73 -4.98 13.49 7.12
N LYS A 74 -4.23 12.79 7.97
CA LYS A 74 -4.06 13.08 9.39
C LYS A 74 -2.59 13.38 9.64
N ILE A 75 -2.25 14.65 9.83
CA ILE A 75 -0.87 15.11 9.99
C ILE A 75 -0.51 15.04 11.47
N PHE A 76 0.57 14.32 11.80
CA PHE A 76 1.05 14.22 13.17
C PHE A 76 1.56 15.57 13.70
N THR A 77 1.17 15.89 14.92
CA THR A 77 1.65 17.05 15.68
C THR A 77 2.12 16.62 17.07
N ASN A 78 3.23 17.17 17.51
CA ASN A 78 3.78 16.94 18.84
C ASN A 78 3.33 17.98 19.89
N ALA A 79 2.37 18.84 19.53
CA ALA A 79 1.96 19.96 20.39
C ALA A 79 1.20 19.51 21.65
N LEU A 80 0.57 18.36 21.63
CA LEU A 80 -0.37 17.91 22.67
C LEU A 80 0.06 16.64 23.40
N SER A 81 1.17 16.01 23.01
CA SER A 81 1.65 14.78 23.64
C SER A 81 3.15 14.83 23.86
N ALA A 82 3.60 14.39 25.04
CA ALA A 82 5.03 14.30 25.38
C ALA A 82 5.68 12.98 24.93
N ILE A 83 4.87 11.95 24.71
CA ILE A 83 5.32 10.59 24.36
C ILE A 83 4.38 10.01 23.32
N VAL A 84 4.92 9.31 22.33
CA VAL A 84 4.16 8.45 21.40
C VAL A 84 4.12 7.05 22.00
N ASP A 85 2.94 6.62 22.46
CA ASP A 85 2.72 5.28 23.02
C ASP A 85 1.70 4.53 22.15
N PRO A 86 2.09 3.43 21.51
CA PRO A 86 1.18 2.66 20.65
C PRO A 86 0.01 2.01 21.41
N LYS A 87 0.12 1.84 22.73
CA LYS A 87 -0.94 1.31 23.58
C LYS A 87 -1.89 2.38 24.13
N ALA A 88 -1.47 3.63 24.09
CA ALA A 88 -2.21 4.79 24.62
C ALA A 88 -2.07 5.99 23.68
N PHE A 89 -2.23 5.76 22.38
CA PHE A 89 -2.06 6.81 21.38
C PHE A 89 -3.20 7.85 21.49
N ASP A 90 -2.83 9.12 21.65
CA ASP A 90 -3.79 10.21 21.71
C ASP A 90 -4.17 10.68 20.29
N ALA A 91 -5.44 10.50 19.92
CA ALA A 91 -5.98 10.96 18.63
C ALA A 91 -5.83 12.46 18.41
N LYS A 92 -5.72 13.27 19.49
CA LYS A 92 -5.44 14.72 19.42
C LYS A 92 -4.04 15.03 18.88
N SER A 93 -3.16 14.03 18.80
CA SER A 93 -1.86 14.15 18.14
C SER A 93 -1.93 14.27 16.62
N PHE A 94 -3.13 14.26 16.04
CA PHE A 94 -3.34 14.46 14.61
C PHE A 94 -4.16 15.72 14.33
N VAL A 95 -3.76 16.41 13.26
CA VAL A 95 -4.56 17.45 12.60
C VAL A 95 -5.13 16.87 11.32
N GLU A 96 -6.45 16.87 11.18
CA GLU A 96 -7.12 16.46 9.95
C GLU A 96 -6.96 17.53 8.88
N PHE A 97 -6.68 17.10 7.67
CA PHE A 97 -6.47 17.95 6.50
C PHE A 97 -7.01 17.26 5.26
N GLU A 98 -7.69 18.01 4.41
CA GLU A 98 -8.17 17.55 3.11
C GLU A 98 -7.72 18.53 2.03
N GLY A 99 -7.18 18.01 0.91
CA GLY A 99 -6.72 18.85 -0.19
C GLY A 99 -6.00 18.09 -1.29
N GLU A 100 -5.68 18.79 -2.37
CA GLU A 100 -4.96 18.25 -3.54
C GLU A 100 -3.52 17.81 -3.23
N SER A 101 -2.94 18.34 -2.16
CA SER A 101 -1.64 17.89 -1.67
C SER A 101 -1.48 18.20 -0.18
N CYS A 102 -0.84 17.30 0.53
CA CYS A 102 -0.49 17.44 1.93
C CYS A 102 0.97 17.85 2.09
N ILE A 103 1.25 18.75 3.04
CA ILE A 103 2.62 19.08 3.47
C ILE A 103 2.90 18.35 4.77
N VAL A 104 3.75 17.36 4.72
CA VAL A 104 4.22 16.62 5.90
C VAL A 104 5.38 17.40 6.53
N PRO A 105 5.30 17.78 7.82
CA PRO A 105 6.36 18.53 8.47
C PRO A 105 7.71 17.79 8.49
N PRO A 106 8.83 18.50 8.69
CA PRO A 106 10.15 17.86 8.80
C PRO A 106 10.19 16.85 9.93
N ASN A 107 10.83 15.69 9.68
CA ASN A 107 10.99 14.60 10.66
C ASN A 107 9.67 14.19 11.35
N SER A 108 8.57 14.24 10.59
CA SER A 108 7.23 13.91 11.06
C SER A 108 6.56 12.93 10.09
N PHE A 109 5.31 12.62 10.33
CA PHE A 109 4.55 11.71 9.46
C PHE A 109 3.09 12.14 9.33
N ALA A 110 2.43 11.58 8.34
CA ALA A 110 1.00 11.70 8.16
C ALA A 110 0.40 10.30 7.92
N LEU A 111 -0.84 10.13 8.34
CA LEU A 111 -1.67 9.00 7.95
C LEU A 111 -2.57 9.44 6.80
N ALA A 112 -2.79 8.54 5.86
CA ALA A 112 -3.75 8.69 4.79
C ALA A 112 -4.42 7.35 4.51
N ARG A 113 -5.34 7.30 3.55
CA ARG A 113 -5.89 6.04 3.05
C ARG A 113 -5.68 5.92 1.55
N SER A 114 -5.79 4.70 1.04
CA SER A 114 -5.87 4.48 -0.40
C SER A 114 -7.18 5.00 -0.97
N ILE A 115 -7.18 5.40 -2.25
CA ILE A 115 -8.42 5.59 -3.02
C ILE A 115 -9.06 4.23 -3.30
N GLU A 116 -8.22 3.26 -3.64
CA GLU A 116 -8.65 1.92 -3.96
C GLU A 116 -9.08 1.16 -2.71
N TYR A 117 -10.20 0.47 -2.82
CA TYR A 117 -10.65 -0.58 -1.91
C TYR A 117 -10.12 -1.92 -2.42
N PHE A 118 -9.56 -2.72 -1.54
CA PHE A 118 -8.94 -4.01 -1.87
C PHE A 118 -9.73 -5.16 -1.27
N ARG A 119 -9.82 -6.28 -2.01
CA ARG A 119 -10.33 -7.58 -1.54
C ARG A 119 -9.30 -8.64 -1.88
N ILE A 120 -8.52 -9.05 -0.89
CA ILE A 120 -7.40 -9.95 -1.11
C ILE A 120 -7.90 -11.41 -1.12
N PRO A 121 -7.65 -12.16 -2.19
CA PRO A 121 -8.06 -13.57 -2.25
C PRO A 121 -7.35 -14.42 -1.20
N ARG A 122 -8.01 -15.51 -0.75
CA ARG A 122 -7.48 -16.42 0.26
C ARG A 122 -6.10 -17.00 -0.03
N ASN A 123 -5.74 -17.13 -1.29
CA ASN A 123 -4.46 -17.71 -1.73
C ASN A 123 -3.43 -16.65 -2.14
N VAL A 124 -3.58 -15.43 -1.67
CA VAL A 124 -2.71 -14.29 -1.99
C VAL A 124 -2.31 -13.56 -0.72
N LEU A 125 -1.03 -13.28 -0.60
CA LEU A 125 -0.47 -12.27 0.31
C LEU A 125 0.00 -11.09 -0.55
N THR A 126 -0.35 -9.87 -0.16
CA THR A 126 0.11 -8.66 -0.86
C THR A 126 1.16 -7.93 -0.02
N ILE A 127 2.28 -7.62 -0.64
CA ILE A 127 3.34 -6.79 -0.03
C ILE A 127 3.30 -5.43 -0.70
N CYS A 128 3.23 -4.38 0.11
CA CYS A 128 3.26 -3.01 -0.34
C CYS A 128 4.66 -2.41 -0.17
N VAL A 129 5.12 -1.68 -1.18
CA VAL A 129 6.42 -0.99 -1.18
C VAL A 129 6.23 0.44 -1.67
N GLY A 130 6.82 1.39 -0.95
CA GLY A 130 6.77 2.81 -1.31
C GLY A 130 7.33 3.09 -2.70
N LYS A 131 6.74 4.05 -3.39
CA LYS A 131 7.12 4.42 -4.76
C LYS A 131 8.45 5.14 -4.80
N SER A 132 9.33 4.76 -5.75
CA SER A 132 10.69 5.30 -5.88
C SER A 132 10.73 6.83 -6.06
N THR A 133 9.69 7.42 -6.62
CA THR A 133 9.55 8.88 -6.76
C THR A 133 9.60 9.58 -5.40
N TYR A 134 8.88 9.07 -4.42
CA TYR A 134 8.88 9.58 -3.05
C TYR A 134 10.12 9.14 -2.27
N ALA A 135 10.54 7.88 -2.41
CA ALA A 135 11.70 7.37 -1.71
C ALA A 135 12.98 8.18 -1.99
N ARG A 136 13.18 8.63 -3.23
CA ARG A 136 14.31 9.50 -3.60
C ARG A 136 14.27 10.89 -2.96
N CYS A 137 13.10 11.31 -2.50
CA CYS A 137 12.92 12.56 -1.78
C CYS A 137 12.96 12.37 -0.25
N GLY A 138 13.33 11.18 0.24
CA GLY A 138 13.33 10.86 1.67
C GLY A 138 11.94 10.71 2.27
N ILE A 139 10.92 10.45 1.44
CA ILE A 139 9.57 10.15 1.89
C ILE A 139 9.37 8.64 1.85
N ILE A 140 9.05 8.07 2.99
CA ILE A 140 8.85 6.63 3.16
C ILE A 140 7.37 6.38 3.35
N THR A 141 6.79 5.51 2.51
CA THR A 141 5.45 4.97 2.74
C THR A 141 5.61 3.58 3.34
N ASN A 142 5.10 3.41 4.53
CA ASN A 142 5.05 2.15 5.23
C ASN A 142 3.63 1.60 5.21
N VAL A 143 3.50 0.31 4.95
CA VAL A 143 2.22 -0.40 4.94
C VAL A 143 2.48 -1.84 5.36
N THR A 144 1.69 -2.37 6.28
CA THR A 144 1.76 -3.78 6.63
C THR A 144 1.26 -4.66 5.47
N PRO A 145 1.68 -5.93 5.37
CA PRO A 145 1.14 -6.84 4.37
C PRO A 145 -0.39 -6.93 4.43
N PHE A 146 -1.05 -7.05 3.27
CA PHE A 146 -2.48 -7.36 3.23
C PHE A 146 -2.62 -8.88 3.27
N GLU A 147 -3.14 -9.34 4.38
CA GLU A 147 -3.31 -10.78 4.64
C GLU A 147 -4.37 -11.39 3.71
N PRO A 148 -4.32 -12.72 3.47
CA PRO A 148 -5.39 -13.43 2.79
C PRO A 148 -6.78 -13.13 3.41
N GLU A 149 -7.78 -12.92 2.57
CA GLU A 149 -9.17 -12.60 2.94
C GLU A 149 -9.36 -11.23 3.61
N TRP A 150 -8.30 -10.42 3.73
CA TRP A 150 -8.45 -9.03 4.15
C TRP A 150 -9.13 -8.19 3.07
N GLU A 151 -10.04 -7.32 3.50
CA GLU A 151 -10.63 -6.31 2.62
C GLU A 151 -10.77 -4.96 3.31
N GLY A 152 -10.60 -3.88 2.54
CA GLY A 152 -10.69 -2.52 3.07
C GLY A 152 -9.94 -1.49 2.24
N PHE A 153 -10.01 -0.26 2.70
CA PHE A 153 -9.08 0.80 2.31
C PHE A 153 -7.79 0.65 3.10
N VAL A 154 -6.66 0.80 2.43
CA VAL A 154 -5.34 0.68 3.06
C VAL A 154 -5.02 1.94 3.83
N THR A 155 -4.60 1.81 5.08
CA THR A 155 -3.97 2.90 5.81
C THR A 155 -2.53 3.05 5.34
N LEU A 156 -2.14 4.27 5.00
CA LEU A 156 -0.82 4.64 4.50
C LEU A 156 -0.11 5.46 5.58
N GLU A 157 1.01 4.96 6.09
CA GLU A 157 1.88 5.68 7.02
C GLU A 157 3.00 6.37 6.22
N ILE A 158 2.88 7.68 6.03
CA ILE A 158 3.76 8.47 5.17
C ILE A 158 4.72 9.28 6.04
N SER A 159 5.97 8.87 6.12
CA SER A 159 7.01 9.51 6.92
C SER A 159 7.89 10.43 6.09
N ASN A 160 8.09 11.66 6.57
CA ASN A 160 9.09 12.58 6.04
C ASN A 160 10.36 12.49 6.89
N THR A 161 11.40 11.86 6.36
CA THR A 161 12.69 11.68 7.04
C THR A 161 13.66 12.84 6.79
N THR A 162 13.22 13.89 6.10
CA THR A 162 14.07 15.03 5.73
C THR A 162 13.90 16.21 6.72
N PRO A 163 14.88 17.11 6.79
CA PRO A 163 14.77 18.33 7.60
C PRO A 163 13.89 19.41 6.94
N LEU A 164 13.29 19.15 5.78
CA LEU A 164 12.43 20.07 5.05
C LEU A 164 10.98 19.58 5.02
N PRO A 165 9.99 20.49 4.92
CA PRO A 165 8.62 20.08 4.64
C PRO A 165 8.53 19.31 3.31
N ALA A 166 7.82 18.20 3.30
CA ALA A 166 7.68 17.33 2.13
C ALA A 166 6.24 17.35 1.61
N ARG A 167 6.08 17.41 0.29
CA ARG A 167 4.77 17.43 -0.37
C ARG A 167 4.37 16.05 -0.86
N VAL A 168 3.15 15.65 -0.51
CA VAL A 168 2.49 14.44 -1.00
C VAL A 168 1.27 14.84 -1.80
N TYR A 169 1.12 14.34 -3.02
CA TYR A 169 0.03 14.69 -3.93
C TYR A 169 -1.12 13.69 -3.80
N ALA A 170 -2.33 14.21 -3.50
CA ALA A 170 -3.55 13.41 -3.49
C ALA A 170 -3.94 12.96 -4.90
N ASN A 171 -4.69 11.87 -4.99
CA ASN A 171 -5.17 11.25 -6.23
C ASN A 171 -4.06 10.75 -7.18
N GLU A 172 -2.83 10.70 -6.69
CA GLU A 172 -1.65 10.22 -7.42
C GLU A 172 -1.04 8.98 -6.77
N GLY A 173 -0.17 8.28 -7.51
CA GLY A 173 0.47 7.06 -7.03
C GLY A 173 1.39 7.28 -5.84
N ILE A 174 1.33 6.40 -4.83
CA ILE A 174 2.12 6.54 -3.59
C ILE A 174 2.97 5.29 -3.28
N CYS A 175 2.48 4.06 -3.56
CA CYS A 175 3.16 2.79 -3.31
C CYS A 175 2.59 1.66 -4.18
#